data_b132d0a62971935a6c1da684aaa31cfe
#
_entry.id   b132d0a62971935a6c1da684aaa31cfe
#
_cell.length_a   1.000
_cell.length_b   1.000
_cell.length_c   1.000
_cell.angle_alpha   90.00
_cell.angle_beta   90.00
_cell.angle_gamma   90.00
#
_symmetry.space_group_name_H-M   'P 1'
#
loop_
_entity.id
_entity.type
_entity.pdbx_description
1 polymer ?
#
loop_
_entity_poly.entity_id
_entity_poly.type
_entity_poly.pdbx_seq_one_letter_code
_entity_poly.pdbx_strand_id
1 'polypeptide(L)'
;MRSGRWQALYTHPETGKRVTGPTTFTTKADGTRWLSTVEADLHRGDDLDPARRSARLGPLARSWLAAKTDLRPHTIELYSYLLDSHILPQLGEVPIGRITTATVRDWNASIRSGTISDTTAAKAYRLLRQIMQAAVDDRLIRDNPCRRKGAATEHSRERQIPSLDEVTRLAD
;
A
#
# COMPACT_ATOMS: atom_id res chain seq x y z
N MET A 1 -1.53 -17.11 -39.42
CA MET A 1 -2.11 -18.10 -38.50
C MET A 1 -2.81 -17.34 -37.37
N ARG A 2 -4.12 -17.49 -37.19
CA ARG A 2 -4.85 -16.90 -36.04
C ARG A 2 -4.41 -17.64 -34.79
N SER A 3 -3.81 -16.93 -33.81
CA SER A 3 -3.48 -17.54 -32.52
C SER A 3 -4.78 -17.96 -31.85
N GLY A 4 -4.94 -19.26 -31.57
CA GLY A 4 -6.15 -19.83 -30.96
C GLY A 4 -6.37 -19.44 -29.49
N ARG A 5 -6.08 -18.18 -29.14
CA ARG A 5 -6.25 -17.63 -27.79
C ARG A 5 -7.52 -16.81 -27.69
N TRP A 6 -8.20 -16.96 -26.58
CA TRP A 6 -9.46 -16.27 -26.31
C TRP A 6 -9.19 -15.01 -25.48
N GLN A 7 -9.84 -13.91 -25.86
CA GLN A 7 -9.81 -12.66 -25.14
C GLN A 7 -11.17 -12.42 -24.49
N ALA A 8 -11.21 -12.26 -23.17
CA ALA A 8 -12.43 -11.93 -22.47
C ALA A 8 -12.64 -10.41 -22.50
N LEU A 9 -13.89 -10.00 -22.79
CA LEU A 9 -14.33 -8.62 -22.86
C LEU A 9 -15.61 -8.48 -22.06
N TYR A 10 -15.73 -7.40 -21.25
CA TYR A 10 -17.00 -7.02 -20.63
C TYR A 10 -17.22 -5.51 -20.74
N THR A 11 -18.47 -5.08 -20.59
CA THR A 11 -18.81 -3.66 -20.54
C THR A 11 -19.03 -3.27 -19.09
N HIS A 12 -18.28 -2.29 -18.60
CA HIS A 12 -18.39 -1.78 -17.25
C HIS A 12 -19.76 -1.11 -17.06
N PRO A 13 -20.56 -1.51 -16.06
CA PRO A 13 -21.93 -1.04 -15.93
C PRO A 13 -22.05 0.46 -15.67
N GLU A 14 -21.17 1.05 -14.85
CA GLU A 14 -21.23 2.47 -14.52
C GLU A 14 -20.63 3.38 -15.59
N THR A 15 -19.56 2.95 -16.27
CA THR A 15 -18.85 3.80 -17.23
C THR A 15 -19.21 3.54 -18.69
N GLY A 16 -19.91 2.44 -18.98
CA GLY A 16 -20.23 1.99 -20.35
C GLY A 16 -19.00 1.61 -21.18
N LYS A 17 -17.80 1.63 -20.62
CA LYS A 17 -16.57 1.32 -21.32
C LYS A 17 -16.36 -0.19 -21.47
N ARG A 18 -15.86 -0.60 -22.64
CA ARG A 18 -15.42 -1.98 -22.85
C ARG A 18 -14.08 -2.19 -22.15
N VAL A 19 -14.02 -3.15 -21.25
CA VAL A 19 -12.82 -3.56 -20.49
C VAL A 19 -12.37 -4.91 -21.01
N THR A 20 -11.09 -5.00 -21.35
CA THR A 20 -10.46 -6.23 -21.82
C THR A 20 -9.82 -6.95 -20.64
N GLY A 21 -9.97 -8.26 -20.57
CA GLY A 21 -9.29 -9.07 -19.56
C GLY A 21 -7.77 -8.89 -19.58
N PRO A 22 -7.09 -9.03 -18.42
CA PRO A 22 -5.66 -8.74 -18.27
C PRO A 22 -4.76 -9.69 -19.04
N THR A 23 -5.29 -10.84 -19.44
CA THR A 23 -4.56 -11.85 -20.21
C THR A 23 -5.46 -12.49 -21.27
N THR A 24 -4.83 -13.14 -22.27
CA THR A 24 -5.54 -14.01 -23.21
C THR A 24 -5.60 -15.43 -22.63
N PHE A 25 -6.74 -16.08 -22.79
CA PHE A 25 -7.02 -17.43 -22.25
C PHE A 25 -6.76 -18.50 -23.30
N THR A 26 -6.31 -19.68 -22.88
CA THR A 26 -6.05 -20.81 -23.75
C THR A 26 -7.34 -21.47 -24.21
N THR A 27 -8.37 -21.46 -23.33
CA THR A 27 -9.69 -22.03 -23.65
C THR A 27 -10.80 -21.00 -23.46
N LYS A 28 -11.92 -21.18 -24.18
CA LYS A 28 -13.12 -20.38 -24.00
C LYS A 28 -13.67 -20.50 -22.57
N ALA A 29 -13.60 -21.71 -22.00
CA ALA A 29 -14.08 -21.98 -20.65
C ALA A 29 -13.33 -21.16 -19.58
N ASP A 30 -12.03 -20.98 -19.71
CA ASP A 30 -11.23 -20.16 -18.80
C ASP A 30 -11.61 -18.66 -18.90
N GLY A 31 -11.83 -18.18 -20.13
CA GLY A 31 -12.33 -16.82 -20.34
C GLY A 31 -13.71 -16.61 -19.75
N THR A 32 -14.63 -17.58 -19.90
CA THR A 32 -15.99 -17.50 -19.32
C THR A 32 -15.93 -17.54 -17.79
N ARG A 33 -15.11 -18.41 -17.21
CA ARG A 33 -14.91 -18.49 -15.74
C ARG A 33 -14.40 -17.15 -15.20
N TRP A 34 -13.45 -16.53 -15.88
CA TRP A 34 -12.96 -15.20 -15.52
C TRP A 34 -14.06 -14.16 -15.58
N LEU A 35 -14.89 -14.14 -16.64
CA LEU A 35 -16.05 -13.22 -16.76
C LEU A 35 -17.04 -13.41 -15.62
N SER A 36 -17.38 -14.66 -15.25
CA SER A 36 -18.28 -14.94 -14.12
C SER A 36 -17.72 -14.42 -12.78
N THR A 37 -16.38 -14.45 -12.61
CA THR A 37 -15.74 -13.86 -11.43
C THR A 37 -15.88 -12.34 -11.44
N VAL A 38 -15.67 -11.70 -12.59
CA VAL A 38 -15.85 -10.24 -12.76
C VAL A 38 -17.31 -9.84 -12.52
N GLU A 39 -18.27 -10.56 -13.08
CA GLU A 39 -19.70 -10.31 -12.85
C GLU A 39 -20.06 -10.45 -11.37
N ALA A 40 -19.55 -11.47 -10.68
CA ALA A 40 -19.78 -11.64 -9.26
C ALA A 40 -19.15 -10.50 -8.42
N ASP A 41 -17.99 -9.98 -8.83
CA ASP A 41 -17.33 -8.84 -8.18
C ASP A 41 -18.14 -7.54 -8.43
N LEU A 42 -18.63 -7.31 -9.66
CA LEU A 42 -19.51 -6.20 -10.01
C LEU A 42 -20.80 -6.22 -9.19
N HIS A 43 -21.47 -7.38 -9.06
CA HIS A 43 -22.68 -7.54 -8.25
C HIS A 43 -22.46 -7.31 -6.75
N ARG A 44 -21.26 -7.57 -6.24
CA ARG A 44 -20.89 -7.27 -4.85
C ARG A 44 -20.47 -5.82 -4.62
N GLY A 45 -20.49 -4.99 -5.65
CA GLY A 45 -19.97 -3.61 -5.59
C GLY A 45 -18.44 -3.56 -5.46
N ASP A 46 -17.77 -4.68 -5.72
CA ASP A 46 -16.31 -4.82 -5.68
C ASP A 46 -15.66 -4.37 -7.00
N ASP A 47 -16.27 -3.42 -7.67
CA ASP A 47 -15.85 -2.94 -8.97
C ASP A 47 -14.56 -2.12 -8.86
N LEU A 48 -13.47 -2.86 -8.85
CA LEU A 48 -12.13 -2.30 -8.87
C LEU A 48 -11.67 -2.24 -10.33
N ASP A 49 -11.66 -1.04 -10.91
CA ASP A 49 -11.13 -0.80 -12.26
C ASP A 49 -9.73 -1.44 -12.41
N PRO A 50 -9.56 -2.46 -13.27
CA PRO A 50 -8.27 -3.12 -13.46
C PRO A 50 -7.15 -2.15 -13.88
N ALA A 51 -7.49 -1.08 -14.62
CA ALA A 51 -6.54 -0.06 -15.01
C ALA A 51 -6.04 0.74 -13.80
N ARG A 52 -6.94 1.09 -12.88
CA ARG A 52 -6.59 1.78 -11.63
C ARG A 52 -5.75 0.91 -10.69
N ARG A 53 -6.05 -0.39 -10.60
CA ARG A 53 -5.27 -1.36 -9.81
C ARG A 53 -3.85 -1.55 -10.34
N SER A 54 -3.58 -1.23 -11.60
CA SER A 54 -2.25 -1.26 -12.20
C SER A 54 -1.42 -0.03 -11.84
N ALA A 55 -2.00 1.01 -11.26
CA ALA A 55 -1.28 2.20 -10.79
C ALA A 55 -0.20 1.82 -9.78
N ARG A 56 1.00 2.39 -9.94
CA ARG A 56 2.13 2.14 -9.04
C ARG A 56 1.95 2.89 -7.73
N LEU A 57 2.46 2.31 -6.64
CA LEU A 57 2.37 2.93 -5.32
C LEU A 57 3.08 4.29 -5.26
N GLY A 58 4.23 4.44 -5.92
CA GLY A 58 5.04 5.66 -5.85
C GLY A 58 4.29 6.93 -6.26
N PRO A 59 3.77 7.03 -7.49
CA PRO A 59 2.96 8.16 -7.92
C PRO A 59 1.74 8.40 -7.03
N LEU A 60 1.04 7.35 -6.61
CA LEU A 60 -0.12 7.45 -5.73
C LEU A 60 0.26 8.03 -4.36
N ALA A 61 1.32 7.54 -3.74
CA ALA A 61 1.79 8.00 -2.43
C ALA A 61 2.22 9.47 -2.46
N ARG A 62 2.90 9.90 -3.53
CA ARG A 62 3.28 11.31 -3.71
C ARG A 62 2.07 12.22 -3.91
N SER A 63 1.10 11.80 -4.72
CA SER A 63 -0.15 12.53 -4.91
C SER A 63 -0.95 12.63 -3.61
N TRP A 64 -1.01 11.53 -2.85
CA TRP A 64 -1.66 11.50 -1.54
C TRP A 64 -1.00 12.47 -0.55
N LEU A 65 0.34 12.52 -0.50
CA LEU A 65 1.05 13.45 0.38
C LEU A 65 0.85 14.90 -0.05
N ALA A 66 0.90 15.19 -1.36
CA ALA A 66 0.67 16.53 -1.91
C ALA A 66 -0.74 17.07 -1.61
N ALA A 67 -1.74 16.17 -1.52
CA ALA A 67 -3.11 16.54 -1.17
C ALA A 67 -3.32 16.85 0.33
N LYS A 68 -2.32 16.60 1.19
CA LYS A 68 -2.37 16.87 2.63
C LYS A 68 -1.98 18.32 2.93
N THR A 69 -2.93 19.24 2.82
CA THR A 69 -2.70 20.69 3.03
C THR A 69 -2.76 21.13 4.51
N ASP A 70 -3.28 20.28 5.38
CA ASP A 70 -3.52 20.50 6.80
C ASP A 70 -2.35 20.08 7.70
N LEU A 71 -1.32 19.45 7.13
CA LEU A 71 -0.17 18.98 7.90
C LEU A 71 0.83 20.09 8.18
N ARG A 72 1.44 20.05 9.37
CA ARG A 72 2.56 20.95 9.72
C ARG A 72 3.77 20.64 8.83
N PRO A 73 4.60 21.66 8.47
CA PRO A 73 5.77 21.49 7.60
C PRO A 73 6.68 20.33 8.02
N HIS A 74 7.01 20.25 9.30
CA HIS A 74 7.84 19.16 9.84
C HIS A 74 7.23 17.75 9.64
N THR A 75 5.89 17.63 9.65
CA THR A 75 5.22 16.35 9.37
C THR A 75 5.34 15.97 7.90
N ILE A 76 5.26 16.96 7.00
CA ILE A 76 5.44 16.76 5.55
C ILE A 76 6.87 16.29 5.27
N GLU A 77 7.88 16.93 5.88
CA GLU A 77 9.29 16.54 5.78
C GLU A 77 9.51 15.10 6.27
N LEU A 78 8.95 14.76 7.43
CA LEU A 78 9.03 13.41 7.97
C LEU A 78 8.38 12.38 7.04
N TYR A 79 7.20 12.67 6.50
CA TYR A 79 6.50 11.77 5.60
C TYR A 79 7.25 11.61 4.27
N SER A 80 7.79 12.68 3.71
CA SER A 80 8.65 12.65 2.52
C SER A 80 9.87 11.76 2.75
N TYR A 81 10.57 11.97 3.87
CA TYR A 81 11.71 11.13 4.26
C TYR A 81 11.33 9.65 4.38
N LEU A 82 10.24 9.33 5.09
CA LEU A 82 9.80 7.93 5.27
C LEU A 82 9.41 7.29 3.92
N LEU A 83 8.77 8.05 3.04
CA LEU A 83 8.45 7.58 1.69
C LEU A 83 9.72 7.28 0.90
N ASP A 84 10.58 8.28 0.74
CA ASP A 84 11.72 8.19 -0.18
C ASP A 84 12.80 7.22 0.30
N SER A 85 13.01 7.14 1.62
CA SER A 85 14.07 6.30 2.18
C SER A 85 13.64 4.88 2.53
N HIS A 86 12.36 4.64 2.85
CA HIS A 86 11.96 3.35 3.43
C HIS A 86 10.82 2.64 2.71
N ILE A 87 9.92 3.37 2.05
CA ILE A 87 8.75 2.76 1.39
C ILE A 87 8.99 2.59 -0.11
N LEU A 88 9.29 3.69 -0.81
CA LEU A 88 9.38 3.71 -2.27
C LEU A 88 10.50 2.87 -2.86
N PRO A 89 11.69 2.72 -2.24
CA PRO A 89 12.75 1.89 -2.80
C PRO A 89 12.33 0.44 -3.07
N GLN A 90 11.44 -0.11 -2.27
CA GLN A 90 10.97 -1.49 -2.39
C GLN A 90 9.57 -1.61 -2.98
N LEU A 91 8.67 -0.68 -2.65
CA LEU A 91 7.26 -0.78 -3.01
C LEU A 91 6.81 0.23 -4.08
N GLY A 92 7.61 1.25 -4.39
CA GLY A 92 7.21 2.36 -5.26
C GLY A 92 6.79 1.94 -6.66
N GLU A 93 7.49 0.97 -7.25
CA GLU A 93 7.22 0.44 -8.59
C GLU A 93 6.17 -0.68 -8.61
N VAL A 94 5.76 -1.16 -7.44
CA VAL A 94 4.78 -2.26 -7.34
C VAL A 94 3.38 -1.72 -7.65
N PRO A 95 2.63 -2.37 -8.56
CA PRO A 95 1.22 -2.06 -8.78
C PRO A 95 0.42 -2.23 -7.49
N ILE A 96 -0.43 -1.24 -7.18
CA ILE A 96 -1.16 -1.22 -5.90
C ILE A 96 -2.02 -2.46 -5.68
N GLY A 97 -2.61 -3.00 -6.74
CA GLY A 97 -3.39 -4.23 -6.69
C GLY A 97 -2.56 -5.50 -6.44
N ARG A 98 -1.23 -5.42 -6.51
CA ARG A 98 -0.31 -6.52 -6.22
C ARG A 98 0.33 -6.44 -4.83
N ILE A 99 0.11 -5.35 -4.10
CA ILE A 99 0.59 -5.21 -2.73
C ILE A 99 -0.32 -6.02 -1.80
N THR A 100 0.14 -7.21 -1.45
CA THR A 100 -0.56 -8.13 -0.55
C THR A 100 -0.09 -7.99 0.89
N THR A 101 -0.81 -8.62 1.84
CA THR A 101 -0.37 -8.70 3.24
C THR A 101 1.00 -9.38 3.38
N ALA A 102 1.31 -10.35 2.50
CA ALA A 102 2.64 -10.97 2.45
C ALA A 102 3.70 -9.96 2.02
N THR A 103 3.47 -9.22 0.93
CA THR A 103 4.37 -8.17 0.45
C THR A 103 4.68 -7.14 1.54
N VAL A 104 3.65 -6.67 2.26
CA VAL A 104 3.81 -5.71 3.37
C VAL A 104 4.59 -6.32 4.53
N ARG A 105 4.36 -7.60 4.86
CA ARG A 105 5.10 -8.31 5.92
C ARG A 105 6.57 -8.42 5.57
N ASP A 106 6.91 -8.81 4.34
CA ASP A 106 8.28 -9.03 3.89
C ASP A 106 9.03 -7.69 3.81
N TRP A 107 8.39 -6.64 3.29
CA TRP A 107 8.90 -5.27 3.34
C TRP A 107 9.18 -4.81 4.78
N ASN A 108 8.22 -4.99 5.71
CA ASN A 108 8.39 -4.56 7.10
C ASN A 108 9.49 -5.36 7.82
N ALA A 109 9.70 -6.63 7.50
CA ALA A 109 10.82 -7.41 7.99
C ALA A 109 12.15 -6.89 7.44
N SER A 110 12.21 -6.59 6.14
CA SER A 110 13.40 -6.04 5.47
C SER A 110 13.85 -4.71 6.08
N ILE A 111 12.93 -3.75 6.30
CA ILE A 111 13.31 -2.46 6.89
C ILE A 111 13.74 -2.59 8.35
N ARG A 112 13.20 -3.55 9.12
CA ARG A 112 13.58 -3.81 10.52
C ARG A 112 14.90 -4.55 10.67
N SER A 113 15.32 -5.34 9.68
CA SER A 113 16.63 -6.01 9.67
C SER A 113 17.77 -5.05 9.29
N GLY A 114 17.44 -3.84 8.82
CA GLY A 114 18.41 -2.80 8.52
C GLY A 114 18.83 -1.99 9.75
N THR A 115 19.51 -0.87 9.51
CA THR A 115 20.06 0.03 10.54
C THR A 115 19.06 1.00 11.16
N ILE A 116 17.77 0.93 10.74
CA ILE A 116 16.75 1.86 11.20
C ILE A 116 16.22 1.50 12.59
N SER A 117 15.84 2.51 13.38
CA SER A 117 15.22 2.28 14.67
C SER A 117 13.82 1.66 14.54
N ASP A 118 13.42 0.88 15.56
CA ASP A 118 12.06 0.33 15.63
C ASP A 118 10.98 1.40 15.54
N THR A 119 11.24 2.58 16.13
CA THR A 119 10.36 3.75 16.04
C THR A 119 10.20 4.25 14.59
N THR A 120 11.30 4.31 13.83
CA THR A 120 11.26 4.71 12.42
C THR A 120 10.51 3.69 11.58
N ALA A 121 10.75 2.39 11.80
CA ALA A 121 10.04 1.32 11.13
C ALA A 121 8.52 1.36 11.43
N ALA A 122 8.15 1.60 12.68
CA ALA A 122 6.75 1.74 13.07
C ALA A 122 6.08 2.97 12.42
N LYS A 123 6.79 4.10 12.32
CA LYS A 123 6.30 5.31 11.61
C LYS A 123 6.12 5.05 10.12
N ALA A 124 7.09 4.40 9.46
CA ALA A 124 6.98 4.03 8.06
C ALA A 124 5.78 3.08 7.81
N TYR A 125 5.57 2.10 8.69
CA TYR A 125 4.42 1.20 8.60
C TYR A 125 3.09 1.93 8.76
N ARG A 126 2.99 2.88 9.71
CA ARG A 126 1.78 3.70 9.89
C ARG A 126 1.49 4.56 8.67
N LEU A 127 2.53 5.16 8.07
CA LEU A 127 2.39 5.97 6.86
C LEU A 127 1.90 5.11 5.69
N LEU A 128 2.52 3.95 5.44
CA LEU A 128 2.06 3.02 4.41
C LEU A 128 0.60 2.62 4.64
N ARG A 129 0.22 2.31 5.89
CA ARG A 129 -1.17 1.95 6.22
C ARG A 129 -2.17 3.07 5.90
N GLN A 130 -1.81 4.33 6.13
CA GLN A 130 -2.66 5.49 5.79
C GLN A 130 -2.83 5.63 4.27
N ILE A 131 -1.74 5.48 3.51
CA ILE A 131 -1.79 5.53 2.04
C ILE A 131 -2.64 4.39 1.47
N MET A 132 -2.44 3.16 1.99
CA MET A 132 -3.23 2.01 1.58
C MET A 132 -4.70 2.13 2.00
N GLN A 133 -5.01 2.83 3.11
CA GLN A 133 -6.38 3.12 3.50
C GLN A 133 -7.03 4.10 2.52
N ALA A 134 -6.35 5.18 2.15
CA ALA A 134 -6.83 6.09 1.13
C ALA A 134 -7.10 5.36 -0.21
N ALA A 135 -6.23 4.41 -0.57
CA ALA A 135 -6.46 3.59 -1.74
C ALA A 135 -7.71 2.67 -1.65
N VAL A 136 -8.09 2.24 -0.44
CA VAL A 136 -9.37 1.55 -0.20
C VAL A 136 -10.53 2.53 -0.35
N ASP A 137 -10.43 3.71 0.25
CA ASP A 137 -11.47 4.74 0.23
C ASP A 137 -11.72 5.23 -1.22
N ASP A 138 -10.65 5.32 -2.03
CA ASP A 138 -10.69 5.65 -3.46
C ASP A 138 -11.08 4.45 -4.36
N ARG A 139 -11.43 3.29 -3.78
CA ARG A 139 -11.78 2.06 -4.48
C ARG A 139 -10.71 1.56 -5.47
N LEU A 140 -9.43 1.79 -5.17
CA LEU A 140 -8.31 1.26 -5.94
C LEU A 140 -7.98 -0.19 -5.55
N ILE A 141 -8.18 -0.52 -4.28
CA ILE A 141 -8.03 -1.85 -3.72
C ILE A 141 -9.21 -2.14 -2.78
N ARG A 142 -9.53 -3.41 -2.61
CA ARG A 142 -10.65 -3.86 -1.78
C ARG A 142 -10.39 -3.69 -0.28
N ASP A 143 -9.22 -4.09 0.14
CA ASP A 143 -8.84 -4.21 1.54
C ASP A 143 -7.45 -3.63 1.78
N ASN A 144 -7.25 -3.05 2.95
CA ASN A 144 -5.94 -2.58 3.35
C ASN A 144 -5.02 -3.76 3.71
N PRO A 145 -3.90 -3.97 3.00
CA PRO A 145 -2.99 -5.07 3.26
C PRO A 145 -2.16 -4.90 4.56
N CYS A 146 -2.16 -3.71 5.15
CA CYS A 146 -1.44 -3.40 6.39
C CYS A 146 -2.23 -3.88 7.62
N ARG A 147 -2.36 -5.21 7.80
CA ARG A 147 -3.19 -5.84 8.86
C ARG A 147 -2.38 -6.36 10.05
N ARG A 148 -1.05 -6.23 10.06
CA ARG A 148 -0.21 -6.79 11.12
C ARG A 148 -0.43 -6.04 12.45
N LYS A 149 -0.92 -6.76 13.46
CA LYS A 149 -1.01 -6.25 14.83
C LYS A 149 0.40 -5.97 15.38
N GLY A 150 0.58 -4.85 16.09
CA GLY A 150 1.85 -4.46 16.70
C GLY A 150 2.90 -3.88 15.73
N ALA A 151 2.74 -3.96 14.42
CA ALA A 151 3.74 -3.40 13.47
C ALA A 151 3.83 -1.86 13.54
N ALA A 152 2.76 -1.21 13.97
CA ALA A 152 2.67 0.24 14.17
C ALA A 152 3.06 0.68 15.60
N THR A 153 3.40 -0.26 16.50
CA THR A 153 3.74 0.04 17.89
C THR A 153 5.19 0.48 17.97
N GLU A 154 5.43 1.62 18.61
CA GLU A 154 6.77 2.09 18.92
C GLU A 154 7.23 1.45 20.22
N HIS A 155 8.33 0.70 20.17
CA HIS A 155 9.06 0.28 21.35
C HIS A 155 10.13 1.33 21.63
N SER A 156 9.75 2.40 22.33
CA SER A 156 10.73 3.33 22.89
C SER A 156 11.40 2.67 24.09
N ARG A 157 12.74 2.71 24.15
CA ARG A 157 13.41 2.38 25.41
C ARG A 157 12.92 3.34 26.49
N GLU A 158 12.53 2.79 27.62
CA GLU A 158 12.19 3.59 28.80
C GLU A 158 13.34 4.55 29.09
N ARG A 159 13.06 5.85 29.10
CA ARG A 159 14.07 6.84 29.47
C ARG A 159 14.36 6.64 30.94
N GLN A 160 15.58 6.25 31.26
CA GLN A 160 16.04 6.31 32.64
C GLN A 160 15.97 7.77 33.09
N ILE A 161 15.13 8.03 34.08
CA ILE A 161 15.08 9.32 34.74
C ILE A 161 16.32 9.39 35.62
N PRO A 162 17.24 10.34 35.41
CA PRO A 162 18.44 10.46 36.25
C PRO A 162 18.01 10.61 37.70
N SER A 163 18.71 9.91 38.61
CA SER A 163 18.51 10.10 40.03
C SER A 163 18.96 11.49 40.47
N LEU A 164 18.46 11.97 41.59
CA LEU A 164 18.87 13.27 42.17
C LEU A 164 20.39 13.39 42.32
N ASP A 165 21.06 12.28 42.72
CA ASP A 165 22.51 12.23 42.86
C ASP A 165 23.25 12.36 41.52
N GLU A 166 22.70 11.82 40.44
CA GLU A 166 23.23 11.98 39.07
C GLU A 166 23.08 13.39 38.53
N VAL A 167 21.93 14.02 38.82
CA VAL A 167 21.67 15.43 38.47
C VAL A 167 22.61 16.38 39.22
N THR A 168 22.84 16.12 40.54
CA THR A 168 23.74 16.94 41.37
C THR A 168 25.19 16.85 40.91
N ARG A 169 25.65 15.65 40.49
CA ARG A 169 27.00 15.47 39.92
C ARG A 169 27.23 16.15 38.57
N LEU A 170 26.19 16.46 37.84
CA LEU A 170 26.29 17.17 36.57
C LEU A 170 26.29 18.71 36.76
N ALA A 171 25.95 19.18 37.98
CA ALA A 171 25.90 20.61 38.33
C ALA A 171 27.18 21.14 38.99
N ASP A 172 28.11 20.25 39.40
CA ASP A 172 29.45 20.54 39.89
C ASP A 172 30.48 20.42 38.73
#